data_405ab1e20a6b5b8097a78a1d63e8c94e
#
_entry.id   405ab1e20a6b5b8097a78a1d63e8c94e
#
_cell.length_a   1.000
_cell.length_b   1.000
_cell.length_c   1.000
_cell.angle_alpha   90.00
_cell.angle_beta   90.00
_cell.angle_gamma   90.00
#
_symmetry.space_group_name_H-M   'P 1'
#
loop_
_entity.id
_entity.type
_entity.pdbx_description
1 polymer ?
#
loop_
_entity_poly.entity_id
_entity_poly.type
_entity_poly.pdbx_seq_one_letter_code
_entity_poly.pdbx_strand_id
1 'polypeptide(L)'
;QKLKQAVQAQGFEFYYHNHAHELTAVPGVDVLQELARAGVQLEADLYWLEYAGVPAINWLSEQEERVGLLHLKDMAKESRQSTLIGAGKLPLADYVAFAQQQEIPWLIVEQEAFSEVSPVVAAEQNVKNLQKMFPKKVPY
;
A
#
# COMPACT_ATOMS: atom_id res chain seq x y z
N GLN A 1 -20.67 5.40 -1.14
CA GLN A 1 -20.87 6.72 -1.79
C GLN A 1 -21.34 7.80 -0.82
N LYS A 2 -22.36 7.58 0.04
CA LYS A 2 -22.84 8.59 1.01
C LYS A 2 -21.74 9.06 1.96
N LEU A 3 -20.90 8.16 2.47
CA LEU A 3 -19.77 8.51 3.33
C LEU A 3 -18.73 9.36 2.58
N LYS A 4 -18.35 8.97 1.37
CA LYS A 4 -17.46 9.76 0.51
C LYS A 4 -17.97 11.19 0.33
N GLN A 5 -19.24 11.35 -0.06
CA GLN A 5 -19.87 12.66 -0.23
C GLN A 5 -19.85 13.51 1.06
N ALA A 6 -20.14 12.88 2.22
CA ALA A 6 -20.13 13.58 3.49
C ALA A 6 -18.72 14.05 3.89
N VAL A 7 -17.69 13.24 3.65
CA VAL A 7 -16.28 13.57 3.90
C VAL A 7 -15.80 14.70 2.97
N GLN A 8 -16.12 14.59 1.69
CA GLN A 8 -15.75 15.60 0.68
C GLN A 8 -16.45 16.94 0.92
N ALA A 9 -17.69 16.93 1.40
CA ALA A 9 -18.40 18.15 1.77
C ALA A 9 -17.74 18.94 2.93
N GLN A 10 -16.85 18.29 3.69
CA GLN A 10 -16.04 18.92 4.74
C GLN A 10 -14.62 19.31 4.27
N GLY A 11 -14.32 19.18 2.96
CA GLY A 11 -13.03 19.53 2.39
C GLY A 11 -11.94 18.47 2.56
N PHE A 12 -12.31 17.23 2.89
CA PHE A 12 -11.38 16.11 3.00
C PHE A 12 -11.49 15.19 1.79
N GLU A 13 -10.40 14.51 1.47
CA GLU A 13 -10.39 13.40 0.51
C GLU A 13 -10.78 12.09 1.21
N PHE A 14 -11.27 11.12 0.44
CA PHE A 14 -11.71 9.84 0.93
C PHE A 14 -11.09 8.71 0.12
N TYR A 15 -10.32 7.86 0.79
CA TYR A 15 -9.68 6.69 0.22
C TYR A 15 -10.13 5.43 0.94
N TYR A 16 -10.10 4.31 0.25
CA TYR A 16 -10.36 2.99 0.81
C TYR A 16 -9.05 2.21 0.89
N HIS A 17 -8.66 1.79 2.10
CA HIS A 17 -7.52 0.93 2.36
C HIS A 17 -7.94 -0.54 2.38
N ASN A 18 -7.21 -1.38 1.63
CA ASN A 18 -7.49 -2.81 1.52
C ASN A 18 -6.66 -3.67 2.46
N HIS A 19 -7.22 -4.85 2.72
CA HIS A 19 -6.52 -6.03 3.22
C HIS A 19 -6.65 -7.18 2.22
N ALA A 20 -6.26 -8.40 2.62
CA ALA A 20 -6.38 -9.57 1.75
C ALA A 20 -7.83 -10.06 1.58
N HIS A 21 -8.71 -9.76 2.53
CA HIS A 21 -10.06 -10.31 2.53
C HIS A 21 -10.94 -9.76 1.39
N GLU A 22 -10.73 -8.55 0.92
CA GLU A 22 -11.43 -7.99 -0.23
C GLU A 22 -11.21 -8.80 -1.51
N LEU A 23 -10.05 -9.47 -1.59
CA LEU A 23 -9.66 -10.28 -2.75
C LEU A 23 -10.02 -11.76 -2.58
N THR A 24 -10.35 -12.20 -1.37
CA THR A 24 -10.55 -13.62 -1.04
C THR A 24 -11.93 -13.95 -0.49
N ALA A 25 -12.68 -12.98 0.02
CA ALA A 25 -13.95 -13.19 0.72
C ALA A 25 -15.08 -13.67 -0.21
N VAL A 26 -15.09 -13.26 -1.46
CA VAL A 26 -16.13 -13.64 -2.43
C VAL A 26 -15.46 -14.28 -3.65
N PRO A 27 -15.63 -15.60 -3.87
CA PRO A 27 -15.03 -16.27 -5.01
C PRO A 27 -15.41 -15.63 -6.34
N GLY A 28 -14.41 -15.29 -7.16
CA GLY A 28 -14.59 -14.71 -8.50
C GLY A 28 -14.99 -13.23 -8.52
N VAL A 29 -14.98 -12.55 -7.38
CA VAL A 29 -15.24 -11.09 -7.28
C VAL A 29 -14.03 -10.38 -6.71
N ASP A 30 -13.47 -9.45 -7.46
CA ASP A 30 -12.52 -8.47 -6.95
C ASP A 30 -13.30 -7.28 -6.37
N VAL A 31 -13.44 -7.26 -5.04
CA VAL A 31 -14.19 -6.22 -4.32
C VAL A 31 -13.52 -4.85 -4.49
N LEU A 32 -12.18 -4.79 -4.57
CA LEU A 32 -11.45 -3.53 -4.78
C LEU A 32 -11.74 -2.94 -6.15
N GLN A 33 -11.78 -3.78 -7.18
CA GLN A 33 -12.13 -3.34 -8.53
C GLN A 33 -13.58 -2.83 -8.59
N GLU A 34 -14.50 -3.48 -7.88
CA GLU A 34 -15.89 -3.00 -7.80
C GLU A 34 -16.01 -1.66 -7.06
N LEU A 35 -15.25 -1.46 -5.97
CA LEU A 35 -15.17 -0.17 -5.27
C LEU A 35 -14.60 0.93 -6.17
N ALA A 36 -13.53 0.62 -6.90
CA ALA A 36 -12.92 1.55 -7.85
C ALA A 36 -13.89 1.92 -9.00
N ARG A 37 -14.61 0.93 -9.57
CA ARG A 37 -15.67 1.18 -10.57
C ARG A 37 -16.82 2.04 -10.02
N ALA A 38 -17.11 1.92 -8.72
CA ALA A 38 -18.08 2.78 -8.04
C ALA A 38 -17.54 4.19 -7.74
N GLY A 39 -16.32 4.52 -8.19
CA GLY A 39 -15.68 5.83 -8.03
C GLY A 39 -15.05 6.06 -6.66
N VAL A 40 -14.75 5.01 -5.91
CA VAL A 40 -13.98 5.11 -4.67
C VAL A 40 -12.50 5.16 -5.03
N GLN A 41 -11.78 6.16 -4.54
CA GLN A 41 -10.32 6.22 -4.63
C GLN A 41 -9.70 5.20 -3.67
N LEU A 42 -8.61 4.58 -4.07
CA LEU A 42 -7.95 3.54 -3.31
C LEU A 42 -6.66 4.05 -2.65
N GLU A 43 -6.49 3.68 -1.41
CA GLU A 43 -5.24 3.67 -0.68
C GLU A 43 -4.74 2.22 -0.70
N ALA A 44 -4.03 1.85 -1.78
CA ALA A 44 -3.72 0.47 -2.04
C ALA A 44 -2.57 -0.03 -1.15
N ASP A 45 -2.84 -1.09 -0.38
CA ASP A 45 -1.81 -1.81 0.37
C ASP A 45 -1.28 -2.98 -0.47
N LEU A 46 -0.05 -2.82 -0.95
CA LEU A 46 0.59 -3.75 -1.87
C LEU A 46 1.02 -5.05 -1.19
N TYR A 47 1.30 -5.00 0.11
CA TYR A 47 1.58 -6.20 0.91
C TYR A 47 0.36 -7.13 0.97
N TRP A 48 -0.83 -6.58 1.16
CA TRP A 48 -2.04 -7.37 1.25
C TRP A 48 -2.47 -7.95 -0.11
N LEU A 49 -2.16 -7.28 -1.23
CA LEU A 49 -2.30 -7.84 -2.56
C LEU A 49 -1.41 -9.08 -2.72
N GLU A 50 -0.12 -8.96 -2.45
CA GLU A 50 0.84 -10.07 -2.50
C GLU A 50 0.49 -11.17 -1.48
N TYR A 51 -0.01 -10.78 -0.30
CA TYR A 51 -0.51 -11.72 0.71
C TYR A 51 -1.68 -12.55 0.17
N ALA A 52 -2.58 -11.96 -0.58
CA ALA A 52 -3.70 -12.66 -1.23
C ALA A 52 -3.28 -13.47 -2.48
N GLY A 53 -2.01 -13.38 -2.91
CA GLY A 53 -1.49 -14.04 -4.11
C GLY A 53 -1.77 -13.28 -5.40
N VAL A 54 -2.10 -11.99 -5.29
CA VAL A 54 -2.31 -11.10 -6.45
C VAL A 54 -1.02 -10.31 -6.68
N PRO A 55 -0.37 -10.44 -7.87
CA PRO A 55 0.83 -9.67 -8.21
C PRO A 55 0.53 -8.17 -8.20
N ALA A 56 1.05 -7.45 -7.20
CA ALA A 56 0.64 -6.07 -6.92
C ALA A 56 0.93 -5.11 -8.09
N ILE A 57 2.08 -5.24 -8.77
CA ILE A 57 2.43 -4.39 -9.92
C ILE A 57 1.46 -4.59 -11.08
N ASN A 58 1.07 -5.83 -11.39
CA ASN A 58 0.12 -6.10 -12.45
C ASN A 58 -1.25 -5.50 -12.10
N TRP A 59 -1.69 -5.72 -10.87
CA TRP A 59 -2.95 -5.17 -10.39
C TRP A 59 -2.96 -3.64 -10.42
N LEU A 60 -1.88 -2.98 -9.97
CA LEU A 60 -1.74 -1.52 -10.01
C LEU A 60 -1.85 -0.97 -11.43
N SER A 61 -1.24 -1.63 -12.42
CA SER A 61 -1.27 -1.20 -13.82
C SER A 61 -2.68 -1.24 -14.43
N GLU A 62 -3.58 -2.03 -13.84
CA GLU A 62 -4.99 -2.12 -14.26
C GLU A 62 -5.89 -1.07 -13.58
N GLN A 63 -5.42 -0.44 -12.48
CA GLN A 63 -6.23 0.51 -11.71
C GLN A 63 -6.11 1.96 -12.21
N GLU A 64 -5.06 2.30 -12.98
CA GLU A 64 -4.82 3.65 -13.53
C GLU A 64 -4.94 4.76 -12.47
N GLU A 65 -5.77 5.77 -12.71
CA GLU A 65 -5.96 6.93 -11.83
C GLU A 65 -6.80 6.65 -10.56
N ARG A 66 -7.15 5.38 -10.29
CA ARG A 66 -8.00 5.01 -9.15
C ARG A 66 -7.23 4.86 -7.84
N VAL A 67 -5.92 4.75 -7.92
CA VAL A 67 -5.04 4.65 -6.76
C VAL A 67 -4.45 6.03 -6.47
N GLY A 68 -4.84 6.62 -5.35
CA GLY A 68 -4.35 7.94 -4.95
C GLY A 68 -3.27 7.89 -3.86
N LEU A 69 -3.22 6.78 -3.09
CA LEU A 69 -2.24 6.56 -2.03
C LEU A 69 -1.75 5.12 -2.09
N LEU A 70 -0.50 4.87 -1.65
CA LEU A 70 0.06 3.52 -1.50
C LEU A 70 0.55 3.27 -0.09
N HIS A 71 0.23 2.10 0.48
CA HIS A 71 0.93 1.55 1.61
C HIS A 71 2.16 0.76 1.16
N LEU A 72 3.31 1.08 1.76
CA LEU A 72 4.54 0.31 1.66
C LEU A 72 4.74 -0.50 2.93
N LYS A 73 4.64 -1.79 2.80
CA LYS A 73 4.87 -2.77 3.85
C LYS A 73 5.69 -3.91 3.26
N ASP A 74 6.72 -4.39 3.96
CA ASP A 74 7.54 -5.49 3.46
C ASP A 74 7.16 -6.81 4.12
N MET A 75 7.33 -7.92 3.40
CA MET A 75 6.98 -9.25 3.82
C MET A 75 8.22 -10.07 4.12
N ALA A 76 8.31 -10.65 5.31
CA ALA A 76 9.41 -11.51 5.70
C ALA A 76 9.56 -12.71 4.75
N LYS A 77 10.82 -13.11 4.49
CA LYS A 77 11.16 -14.17 3.51
C LYS A 77 10.61 -15.54 3.93
N GLU A 78 10.75 -15.87 5.21
CA GLU A 78 10.40 -17.18 5.76
C GLU A 78 8.96 -17.26 6.28
N SER A 79 8.33 -16.13 6.49
CA SER A 79 6.94 -16.05 6.95
C SER A 79 6.17 -15.04 6.10
N ARG A 80 4.86 -14.97 6.36
CA ARG A 80 4.03 -13.95 5.70
C ARG A 80 3.77 -12.74 6.59
N GLN A 81 4.55 -12.57 7.66
CA GLN A 81 4.45 -11.43 8.56
C GLN A 81 5.14 -10.19 7.97
N SER A 82 4.68 -9.01 8.36
CA SER A 82 5.35 -7.77 8.01
C SER A 82 6.73 -7.69 8.70
N THR A 83 7.67 -7.05 8.02
CA THR A 83 9.05 -6.85 8.52
C THR A 83 9.54 -5.46 8.17
N LEU A 84 10.74 -5.13 8.61
CA LEU A 84 11.38 -3.86 8.26
C LEU A 84 11.51 -3.69 6.74
N ILE A 85 11.25 -2.49 6.28
CA ILE A 85 11.41 -2.12 4.86
C ILE A 85 12.81 -2.50 4.36
N GLY A 86 12.87 -3.26 3.28
CA GLY A 86 14.10 -3.74 2.65
C GLY A 86 14.72 -4.98 3.31
N ALA A 87 14.13 -5.52 4.39
CA ALA A 87 14.56 -6.78 4.99
C ALA A 87 13.75 -7.99 4.46
N GLY A 88 12.64 -7.74 3.79
CA GLY A 88 11.74 -8.76 3.28
C GLY A 88 12.02 -9.18 1.84
N LYS A 89 10.95 -9.58 1.15
CA LYS A 89 11.00 -10.15 -0.21
C LYS A 89 10.20 -9.37 -1.25
N LEU A 90 9.43 -8.35 -0.84
CA LEU A 90 8.59 -7.62 -1.78
C LEU A 90 9.42 -6.67 -2.67
N PRO A 91 9.03 -6.45 -3.93
CA PRO A 91 9.77 -5.62 -4.87
C PRO A 91 9.49 -4.12 -4.63
N LEU A 92 9.87 -3.62 -3.46
CA LEU A 92 9.58 -2.23 -3.02
C LEU A 92 10.12 -1.17 -3.99
N ALA A 93 11.23 -1.47 -4.68
CA ALA A 93 11.78 -0.56 -5.68
C ALA A 93 10.83 -0.36 -6.86
N ASP A 94 10.16 -1.42 -7.30
CA ASP A 94 9.18 -1.37 -8.40
C ASP A 94 7.93 -0.62 -7.95
N TYR A 95 7.50 -0.80 -6.69
CA TYR A 95 6.36 -0.06 -6.11
C TYR A 95 6.62 1.45 -6.06
N VAL A 96 7.81 1.84 -5.61
CA VAL A 96 8.20 3.26 -5.59
C VAL A 96 8.36 3.83 -6.99
N ALA A 97 8.92 3.06 -7.93
CA ALA A 97 9.04 3.49 -9.33
C ALA A 97 7.66 3.70 -9.97
N PHE A 98 6.71 2.79 -9.73
CA PHE A 98 5.34 2.95 -10.16
C PHE A 98 4.69 4.21 -9.57
N ALA A 99 4.80 4.42 -8.25
CA ALA A 99 4.24 5.58 -7.59
C ALA A 99 4.79 6.91 -8.17
N GLN A 100 6.09 6.96 -8.47
CA GLN A 100 6.72 8.11 -9.10
C GLN A 100 6.22 8.35 -10.53
N GLN A 101 6.05 7.29 -11.31
CA GLN A 101 5.56 7.37 -12.68
C GLN A 101 4.11 7.85 -12.73
N GLN A 102 3.29 7.43 -11.77
CA GLN A 102 1.87 7.80 -11.67
C GLN A 102 1.64 9.06 -10.83
N GLU A 103 2.70 9.73 -10.40
CA GLU A 103 2.64 10.94 -9.57
C GLU A 103 1.81 10.76 -8.28
N ILE A 104 1.81 9.55 -7.70
CA ILE A 104 1.11 9.27 -6.44
C ILE A 104 1.79 10.07 -5.31
N PRO A 105 1.06 10.96 -4.62
CA PRO A 105 1.67 11.97 -3.77
C PRO A 105 2.21 11.43 -2.45
N TRP A 106 1.66 10.30 -1.95
CA TRP A 106 2.02 9.78 -0.64
C TRP A 106 2.26 8.27 -0.65
N LEU A 107 3.38 7.89 -0.03
CA LEU A 107 3.72 6.52 0.30
C LEU A 107 3.69 6.38 1.83
N ILE A 108 2.79 5.55 2.33
CA ILE A 108 2.57 5.35 3.76
C ILE A 108 3.26 4.06 4.17
N VAL A 109 4.25 4.18 5.07
CA VAL A 109 4.96 3.00 5.58
C VAL A 109 4.21 2.42 6.76
N GLU A 110 3.89 1.14 6.69
CA GLU A 110 3.25 0.42 7.78
C GLU A 110 4.00 -0.87 8.13
N GLN A 111 4.00 -1.21 9.40
CA GLN A 111 4.49 -2.48 9.92
C GLN A 111 3.61 -2.91 11.09
N GLU A 112 3.21 -4.19 11.13
CA GLU A 112 2.29 -4.74 12.13
C GLU A 112 2.94 -5.79 13.04
N ALA A 113 4.03 -6.43 12.58
CA ALA A 113 4.76 -7.42 13.39
C ALA A 113 6.09 -6.84 13.90
N PHE A 114 6.31 -6.96 15.21
CA PHE A 114 7.44 -6.37 15.92
C PHE A 114 8.08 -7.43 16.83
N SER A 115 8.68 -8.47 16.23
CA SER A 115 9.30 -9.57 17.00
C SER A 115 10.66 -9.23 17.59
N GLU A 116 11.42 -8.33 16.94
CA GLU A 116 12.82 -8.06 17.28
C GLU A 116 13.07 -6.64 17.78
N VAL A 117 12.21 -5.70 17.41
CA VAL A 117 12.37 -4.27 17.75
C VAL A 117 11.04 -3.66 18.17
N SER A 118 11.07 -2.62 18.99
CA SER A 118 9.86 -1.88 19.34
C SER A 118 9.28 -1.12 18.13
N PRO A 119 7.97 -0.81 18.11
CA PRO A 119 7.35 -0.06 17.01
C PRO A 119 8.04 1.27 16.69
N VAL A 120 8.49 2.00 17.70
CA VAL A 120 9.20 3.28 17.51
C VAL A 120 10.55 3.08 16.83
N VAL A 121 11.31 2.07 17.25
CA VAL A 121 12.60 1.71 16.63
C VAL A 121 12.38 1.22 15.20
N ALA A 122 11.34 0.42 14.97
CA ALA A 122 10.99 -0.04 13.63
C ALA A 122 10.65 1.14 12.70
N ALA A 123 9.86 2.10 13.15
CA ALA A 123 9.52 3.29 12.37
C ALA A 123 10.79 4.09 11.99
N GLU A 124 11.69 4.31 12.93
CA GLU A 124 12.97 5.00 12.66
C GLU A 124 13.84 4.22 11.65
N GLN A 125 13.93 2.90 11.79
CA GLN A 125 14.69 2.06 10.86
C GLN A 125 14.06 2.03 9.47
N ASN A 126 12.74 1.95 9.36
CA ASN A 126 12.02 1.98 8.11
C ASN A 126 12.30 3.26 7.33
N VAL A 127 12.24 4.43 7.98
CA VAL A 127 12.59 5.71 7.35
C VAL A 127 14.04 5.71 6.86
N LYS A 128 14.99 5.26 7.70
CA LYS A 128 16.41 5.18 7.31
C LYS A 128 16.64 4.24 6.13
N ASN A 129 15.93 3.11 6.09
CA ASN A 129 16.04 2.15 5.01
C ASN A 129 15.47 2.70 3.71
N LEU A 130 14.32 3.36 3.75
CA LEU A 130 13.76 4.05 2.59
C LEU A 130 14.69 5.13 2.05
N GLN A 131 15.28 5.95 2.91
CA GLN A 131 16.24 6.98 2.51
C GLN A 131 17.48 6.40 1.82
N LYS A 132 17.95 5.23 2.27
CA LYS A 132 19.07 4.52 1.62
C LYS A 132 18.68 3.94 0.26
N MET A 133 17.48 3.39 0.15
CA MET A 133 16.98 2.82 -1.10
C MET A 133 16.68 3.92 -2.14
N PHE A 134 16.24 5.10 -1.69
CA PHE A 134 15.77 6.20 -2.55
C PHE A 134 16.40 7.55 -2.15
N PRO A 135 17.74 7.71 -2.28
CA PRO A 135 18.49 8.83 -1.68
C PRO A 135 18.17 10.22 -2.26
N LYS A 136 17.37 10.35 -3.31
CA LYS A 136 17.18 11.63 -4.00
C LYS A 136 15.73 12.12 -4.12
N LYS A 137 14.72 11.42 -3.60
CA LYS A 137 13.32 11.72 -3.95
C LYS A 137 12.26 11.45 -2.87
N VAL A 138 12.61 11.45 -1.60
CA VAL A 138 11.59 11.46 -0.54
C VAL A 138 11.53 12.88 0.01
N PRO A 139 10.62 13.75 -0.46
CA PRO A 139 10.35 15.01 0.23
C PRO A 139 9.72 14.68 1.58
N TYR A 140 10.13 15.39 2.61
CA TYR A 140 9.55 15.34 3.95
C TYR A 140 8.20 16.04 3.98
#